data_3aaadda7be9c7399724f67cb03e49e17
#
_entry.id   3aaadda7be9c7399724f67cb03e49e17
#
_cell.length_a   1.000
_cell.length_b   1.000
_cell.length_c   1.000
_cell.angle_alpha   90.00
_cell.angle_beta   90.00
_cell.angle_gamma   90.00
#
_symmetry.space_group_name_H-M   'P 1'
#
loop_
_entity.id
_entity.type
_entity.pdbx_description
1 polymer ?
#
loop_
_entity_poly.entity_id
_entity_poly.type
_entity_poly.pdbx_seq_one_letter_code
_entity_poly.pdbx_strand_id
1 'polypeptide(L)'
;MSETGLLPAYLIVGTDGVKRDHAVSRMKARLEKSGMVEFNLDERDMTKDPDIESIIGSLNTFPMGSEFRLVILDGCSKLAKAVSEPLVEYLASPSPTTVCLIIADSLAKNTRLYKAIAKIDKKAVIDCSGTKRWELPRRVQQMATQHGKSISTAAAEELVSRSGENTRMLDNDLAKLAQMVDAPQIELADVERWIVRTAEVQPWDFLNAVSARDMRRSLELFGLLPAKSYVWTYTLLCGRIRELIVAKALDARGQGRELDATLKLQPWQVKNHLTWARRFSMAELVAALEGAVDVELALKGSADSQNALLLWITNILRKS
;
A
#
# COMPACT_ATOMS: atom_id res chain seq x y z
N MET A 1 -7.49 1.57 -37.21
CA MET A 1 -8.21 1.66 -35.91
C MET A 1 -9.28 0.58 -35.97
N SER A 2 -9.33 -0.29 -34.97
CA SER A 2 -10.40 -1.31 -34.91
C SER A 2 -11.76 -0.63 -34.86
N GLU A 3 -12.79 -1.21 -35.48
CA GLU A 3 -14.19 -0.71 -35.46
C GLU A 3 -14.70 -0.54 -34.02
N THR A 4 -14.14 -1.27 -33.07
CA THR A 4 -14.47 -1.27 -31.63
C THR A 4 -13.93 -0.07 -30.84
N GLY A 5 -13.02 0.74 -31.40
CA GLY A 5 -12.31 1.81 -30.69
C GLY A 5 -11.39 1.31 -29.58
N LEU A 6 -11.08 -0.01 -29.53
CA LEU A 6 -10.14 -0.64 -28.60
C LEU A 6 -8.75 -0.71 -29.25
N LEU A 7 -7.71 -0.61 -28.41
CA LEU A 7 -6.35 -0.92 -28.83
C LEU A 7 -6.15 -2.45 -28.87
N PRO A 8 -5.27 -2.97 -29.76
CA PRO A 8 -5.04 -4.40 -29.88
C PRO A 8 -4.32 -5.00 -28.67
N ALA A 9 -3.68 -4.19 -27.84
CA ALA A 9 -3.11 -4.66 -26.58
C ALA A 9 -3.12 -3.59 -25.51
N TYR A 10 -3.20 -4.04 -24.25
CA TYR A 10 -3.08 -3.21 -23.04
C TYR A 10 -2.15 -3.89 -22.05
N LEU A 11 -1.38 -3.09 -21.31
CA LEU A 11 -0.57 -3.51 -20.18
C LEU A 11 -1.15 -2.91 -18.91
N ILE A 12 -1.62 -3.75 -17.99
CA ILE A 12 -1.97 -3.37 -16.64
C ILE A 12 -0.75 -3.66 -15.76
N VAL A 13 -0.09 -2.62 -15.23
CA VAL A 13 1.13 -2.76 -14.44
C VAL A 13 0.97 -2.09 -13.08
N GLY A 14 1.28 -2.83 -12.01
CA GLY A 14 1.25 -2.34 -10.63
C GLY A 14 0.61 -3.33 -9.67
N THR A 15 0.78 -3.07 -8.37
CA THR A 15 0.36 -3.96 -7.27
C THR A 15 -0.98 -3.60 -6.65
N ASP A 16 -1.66 -2.53 -7.11
CA ASP A 16 -2.99 -2.15 -6.62
C ASP A 16 -4.05 -3.09 -7.20
N GLY A 17 -4.46 -4.09 -6.41
CA GLY A 17 -5.42 -5.11 -6.82
C GLY A 17 -6.77 -4.53 -7.24
N VAL A 18 -7.28 -3.51 -6.53
CA VAL A 18 -8.59 -2.89 -6.83
C VAL A 18 -8.56 -2.20 -8.18
N LYS A 19 -7.49 -1.42 -8.46
CA LYS A 19 -7.33 -0.79 -9.79
C LYS A 19 -7.24 -1.81 -10.91
N ARG A 20 -6.50 -2.93 -10.69
CA ARG A 20 -6.37 -4.01 -11.67
C ARG A 20 -7.71 -4.67 -11.94
N ASP A 21 -8.43 -5.06 -10.87
CA ASP A 21 -9.75 -5.70 -10.97
C ASP A 21 -10.75 -4.81 -11.72
N HIS A 22 -10.75 -3.50 -11.43
CA HIS A 22 -11.57 -2.54 -12.18
C HIS A 22 -11.20 -2.47 -13.66
N ALA A 23 -9.91 -2.45 -14.01
CA ALA A 23 -9.48 -2.40 -15.40
C ALA A 23 -9.88 -3.67 -16.15
N VAL A 24 -9.69 -4.86 -15.55
CA VAL A 24 -10.08 -6.15 -16.11
C VAL A 24 -11.61 -6.25 -16.25
N SER A 25 -12.36 -5.91 -15.20
CA SER A 25 -13.83 -5.99 -15.20
C SER A 25 -14.44 -5.08 -16.28
N ARG A 26 -13.88 -3.89 -16.52
CA ARG A 26 -14.32 -3.01 -17.61
C ARG A 26 -14.16 -3.66 -18.99
N MET A 27 -13.06 -4.40 -19.21
CA MET A 27 -12.83 -5.10 -20.47
C MET A 27 -13.77 -6.30 -20.63
N LYS A 28 -13.97 -7.08 -19.56
CA LYS A 28 -14.92 -8.21 -19.56
C LYS A 28 -16.36 -7.72 -19.79
N ALA A 29 -16.80 -6.68 -19.09
CA ALA A 29 -18.13 -6.09 -19.28
C ALA A 29 -18.35 -5.55 -20.72
N ARG A 30 -17.28 -5.15 -21.39
CA ARG A 30 -17.35 -4.71 -22.78
C ARG A 30 -17.50 -5.92 -23.72
N LEU A 31 -16.82 -7.02 -23.44
CA LEU A 31 -16.98 -8.29 -24.15
C LEU A 31 -18.40 -8.86 -23.94
N GLU A 32 -18.93 -8.81 -22.73
CA GLU A 32 -20.30 -9.25 -22.40
C GLU A 32 -21.35 -8.53 -23.27
N LYS A 33 -21.19 -7.25 -23.48
CA LYS A 33 -22.07 -6.47 -24.37
C LYS A 33 -21.93 -6.85 -25.84
N SER A 34 -20.77 -7.34 -26.25
CA SER A 34 -20.47 -7.79 -27.61
C SER A 34 -21.00 -9.19 -27.92
N GLY A 35 -21.28 -10.01 -26.89
CA GLY A 35 -21.89 -11.34 -27.00
C GLY A 35 -20.90 -12.49 -27.01
N MET A 36 -21.42 -13.71 -26.77
CA MET A 36 -20.71 -15.00 -26.83
C MET A 36 -19.38 -15.03 -26.06
N VAL A 37 -19.39 -14.57 -24.78
CA VAL A 37 -18.20 -14.47 -23.91
C VAL A 37 -17.46 -15.79 -23.81
N GLU A 38 -18.18 -16.91 -23.66
CA GLU A 38 -17.61 -18.26 -23.46
C GLU A 38 -16.64 -18.67 -24.57
N PHE A 39 -16.87 -18.18 -25.81
CA PHE A 39 -16.04 -18.51 -26.98
C PHE A 39 -14.95 -17.45 -27.22
N ASN A 40 -15.09 -16.25 -26.65
CA ASN A 40 -14.26 -15.10 -26.96
C ASN A 40 -13.39 -14.61 -25.80
N LEU A 41 -13.50 -15.21 -24.61
CA LEU A 41 -12.64 -14.94 -23.46
C LEU A 41 -11.65 -16.09 -23.28
N ASP A 42 -10.35 -15.79 -23.26
CA ASP A 42 -9.29 -16.74 -22.93
C ASP A 42 -8.42 -16.12 -21.82
N GLU A 43 -8.32 -16.81 -20.68
CA GLU A 43 -7.57 -16.36 -19.52
C GLU A 43 -6.42 -17.34 -19.24
N ARG A 44 -5.18 -16.85 -19.22
CA ARG A 44 -3.97 -17.64 -19.02
C ARG A 44 -3.15 -17.15 -17.85
N ASP A 45 -2.76 -18.08 -16.98
CA ASP A 45 -1.80 -17.85 -15.92
C ASP A 45 -0.37 -18.07 -16.46
N MET A 46 0.38 -16.97 -16.57
CA MET A 46 1.73 -16.98 -17.13
C MET A 46 2.81 -17.37 -16.11
N THR A 47 2.41 -17.69 -14.88
CA THR A 47 3.36 -18.13 -13.83
C THR A 47 3.67 -19.61 -13.88
N LYS A 48 2.87 -20.41 -14.59
CA LYS A 48 2.93 -21.88 -14.61
C LYS A 48 3.30 -22.39 -16.00
N ASP A 49 4.55 -22.30 -16.37
CA ASP A 49 5.12 -22.82 -17.63
C ASP A 49 4.18 -22.65 -18.85
N PRO A 50 3.96 -21.43 -19.31
CA PRO A 50 2.93 -21.11 -20.28
C PRO A 50 3.28 -21.69 -21.66
N ASP A 51 2.34 -22.42 -22.27
CA ASP A 51 2.40 -22.84 -23.67
C ASP A 51 2.23 -21.63 -24.59
N ILE A 52 3.36 -21.05 -25.02
CA ILE A 52 3.37 -19.85 -25.84
C ILE A 52 2.77 -20.07 -27.24
N GLU A 53 2.91 -21.25 -27.82
CA GLU A 53 2.34 -21.55 -29.14
C GLU A 53 0.80 -21.55 -29.08
N SER A 54 0.22 -22.18 -28.06
CA SER A 54 -1.21 -22.14 -27.81
C SER A 54 -1.72 -20.71 -27.57
N ILE A 55 -0.95 -19.88 -26.84
CA ILE A 55 -1.30 -18.48 -26.57
C ILE A 55 -1.29 -17.65 -27.86
N ILE A 56 -0.26 -17.78 -28.69
CA ILE A 56 -0.17 -17.08 -29.98
C ILE A 56 -1.30 -17.57 -30.92
N GLY A 57 -1.61 -18.86 -30.91
CA GLY A 57 -2.78 -19.42 -31.61
C GLY A 57 -4.10 -18.77 -31.20
N SER A 58 -4.32 -18.64 -29.88
CA SER A 58 -5.49 -17.97 -29.33
C SER A 58 -5.57 -16.48 -29.71
N LEU A 59 -4.44 -15.77 -29.66
CA LEU A 59 -4.35 -14.36 -30.06
C LEU A 59 -4.67 -14.12 -31.54
N ASN A 60 -4.43 -15.11 -32.41
CA ASN A 60 -4.71 -15.07 -33.85
C ASN A 60 -6.06 -15.67 -34.22
N THR A 61 -6.83 -16.19 -33.23
CA THR A 61 -8.15 -16.76 -33.49
C THR A 61 -9.18 -15.64 -33.65
N PHE A 62 -9.99 -15.72 -34.72
CA PHE A 62 -11.10 -14.78 -34.95
C PHE A 62 -12.18 -14.92 -33.89
N PRO A 63 -12.85 -13.81 -33.50
CA PRO A 63 -13.98 -13.85 -32.58
C PRO A 63 -15.19 -14.59 -33.23
N MET A 64 -15.95 -15.30 -32.40
CA MET A 64 -17.16 -15.98 -32.81
C MET A 64 -18.39 -15.23 -32.33
N GLY A 65 -19.15 -14.60 -33.25
CA GLY A 65 -20.39 -13.89 -32.92
C GLY A 65 -20.19 -12.70 -31.94
N SER A 66 -19.00 -12.10 -31.93
CA SER A 66 -18.63 -10.96 -31.11
C SER A 66 -17.78 -10.00 -31.92
N GLU A 67 -17.74 -8.71 -31.52
CA GLU A 67 -16.92 -7.69 -32.18
C GLU A 67 -15.41 -7.92 -31.98
N PHE A 68 -15.03 -8.55 -30.87
CA PHE A 68 -13.62 -8.84 -30.55
C PHE A 68 -13.46 -10.06 -29.65
N ARG A 69 -12.26 -10.62 -29.66
CA ARG A 69 -11.78 -11.64 -28.73
C ARG A 69 -10.91 -10.99 -27.66
N LEU A 70 -11.07 -11.40 -26.41
CA LEU A 70 -10.27 -10.92 -25.28
C LEU A 70 -9.39 -12.06 -24.76
N VAL A 71 -8.08 -11.87 -24.82
CA VAL A 71 -7.08 -12.79 -24.26
C VAL A 71 -6.39 -12.09 -23.10
N ILE A 72 -6.52 -12.64 -21.89
CA ILE A 72 -5.95 -12.10 -20.66
C ILE A 72 -4.76 -12.96 -20.25
N LEU A 73 -3.59 -12.35 -20.14
CA LEU A 73 -2.34 -12.98 -19.72
C LEU A 73 -1.98 -12.41 -18.34
N ASP A 74 -2.24 -13.18 -17.27
CA ASP A 74 -1.93 -12.78 -15.90
C ASP A 74 -0.58 -13.32 -15.43
N GLY A 75 0.11 -12.58 -14.55
CA GLY A 75 1.40 -13.00 -13.99
C GLY A 75 2.63 -12.72 -14.87
N CYS A 76 2.55 -11.73 -15.76
CA CYS A 76 3.61 -11.41 -16.73
C CYS A 76 4.81 -10.62 -16.17
N SER A 77 5.02 -10.59 -14.85
CA SER A 77 6.12 -9.81 -14.22
C SER A 77 7.53 -10.31 -14.58
N LYS A 78 7.68 -11.62 -14.78
CA LYS A 78 8.98 -12.28 -15.06
C LYS A 78 8.80 -13.38 -16.10
N LEU A 79 8.66 -12.99 -17.36
CA LEU A 79 8.58 -13.95 -18.45
C LEU A 79 9.96 -14.36 -18.93
N ALA A 80 10.16 -15.66 -19.15
CA ALA A 80 11.33 -16.18 -19.83
C ALA A 80 11.43 -15.58 -21.26
N LYS A 81 12.62 -15.48 -21.79
CA LYS A 81 12.85 -14.93 -23.14
C LYS A 81 12.07 -15.72 -24.20
N ALA A 82 12.04 -17.04 -24.08
CA ALA A 82 11.30 -17.93 -24.99
C ALA A 82 9.79 -17.62 -25.04
N VAL A 83 9.22 -17.07 -23.97
CA VAL A 83 7.80 -16.67 -23.87
C VAL A 83 7.60 -15.22 -24.30
N SER A 84 8.48 -14.33 -23.88
CA SER A 84 8.33 -12.89 -24.13
C SER A 84 8.62 -12.47 -25.57
N GLU A 85 9.56 -13.13 -26.27
CA GLU A 85 9.90 -12.80 -27.66
C GLU A 85 8.73 -13.03 -28.64
N PRO A 86 8.07 -14.20 -28.66
CA PRO A 86 6.91 -14.39 -29.52
C PRO A 86 5.76 -13.41 -29.27
N LEU A 87 5.56 -12.99 -28.00
CA LEU A 87 4.57 -11.94 -27.69
C LEU A 87 4.99 -10.59 -28.28
N VAL A 88 6.27 -10.24 -28.23
CA VAL A 88 6.78 -9.00 -28.85
C VAL A 88 6.64 -9.06 -30.38
N GLU A 89 6.87 -10.21 -31.00
CA GLU A 89 6.67 -10.43 -32.44
C GLU A 89 5.20 -10.28 -32.83
N TYR A 90 4.29 -10.90 -32.08
CA TYR A 90 2.84 -10.73 -32.27
C TYR A 90 2.41 -9.26 -32.17
N LEU A 91 2.92 -8.52 -31.17
CA LEU A 91 2.60 -7.11 -30.97
C LEU A 91 3.12 -6.18 -32.08
N ALA A 92 4.02 -6.63 -32.92
CA ALA A 92 4.46 -5.86 -34.08
C ALA A 92 3.39 -5.82 -35.20
N SER A 93 2.54 -6.89 -35.31
CA SER A 93 1.43 -6.96 -36.26
C SER A 93 0.25 -7.72 -35.61
N PRO A 94 -0.42 -7.15 -34.61
CA PRO A 94 -1.44 -7.82 -33.85
C PRO A 94 -2.73 -7.99 -34.65
N SER A 95 -3.49 -9.05 -34.35
CA SER A 95 -4.84 -9.26 -34.91
C SER A 95 -5.74 -8.04 -34.62
N PRO A 96 -6.40 -7.49 -35.62
CA PRO A 96 -7.25 -6.29 -35.47
C PRO A 96 -8.54 -6.56 -34.67
N THR A 97 -8.94 -7.84 -34.55
CA THR A 97 -10.15 -8.28 -33.84
C THR A 97 -9.86 -8.92 -32.48
N THR A 98 -8.62 -8.91 -32.03
CA THR A 98 -8.23 -9.46 -30.72
C THR A 98 -7.66 -8.37 -29.83
N VAL A 99 -8.07 -8.36 -28.57
CA VAL A 99 -7.52 -7.51 -27.52
C VAL A 99 -6.68 -8.37 -26.58
N CYS A 100 -5.37 -8.14 -26.54
CA CYS A 100 -4.44 -8.78 -25.62
C CYS A 100 -4.30 -7.93 -24.36
N LEU A 101 -4.71 -8.45 -23.21
CA LEU A 101 -4.60 -7.77 -21.91
C LEU A 101 -3.49 -8.44 -21.09
N ILE A 102 -2.37 -7.77 -20.94
CA ILE A 102 -1.19 -8.25 -20.22
C ILE A 102 -1.19 -7.65 -18.81
N ILE A 103 -1.11 -8.50 -17.77
CA ILE A 103 -1.14 -8.09 -16.38
C ILE A 103 0.17 -8.45 -15.70
N ALA A 104 0.79 -7.47 -15.04
CA ALA A 104 2.04 -7.64 -14.33
C ALA A 104 2.08 -6.79 -13.05
N ASP A 105 2.60 -7.33 -11.93
CA ASP A 105 2.83 -6.54 -10.72
C ASP A 105 3.92 -5.49 -10.94
N SER A 106 4.92 -5.84 -11.74
CA SER A 106 5.98 -4.93 -12.17
C SER A 106 6.50 -5.34 -13.54
N LEU A 107 6.75 -4.38 -14.40
CA LEU A 107 7.44 -4.60 -15.67
C LEU A 107 8.35 -3.39 -15.95
N ALA A 108 9.64 -3.64 -16.07
CA ALA A 108 10.59 -2.56 -16.26
C ALA A 108 10.38 -1.88 -17.63
N LYS A 109 10.36 -0.54 -17.65
CA LYS A 109 10.10 0.27 -18.87
C LYS A 109 11.11 0.07 -19.99
N ASN A 110 12.29 -0.48 -19.68
CA ASN A 110 13.33 -0.79 -20.65
C ASN A 110 13.16 -2.15 -21.34
N THR A 111 12.22 -3.00 -20.88
CA THR A 111 11.95 -4.30 -21.49
C THR A 111 11.35 -4.16 -22.88
N ARG A 112 11.64 -5.14 -23.77
CA ARG A 112 11.11 -5.16 -25.14
C ARG A 112 9.58 -5.23 -25.14
N LEU A 113 8.99 -6.04 -24.26
CA LEU A 113 7.54 -6.20 -24.14
C LEU A 113 6.86 -4.88 -23.72
N TYR A 114 7.40 -4.19 -22.69
CA TYR A 114 6.86 -2.87 -22.28
C TYR A 114 6.90 -1.88 -23.44
N LYS A 115 8.06 -1.80 -24.13
CA LYS A 115 8.25 -0.88 -25.26
C LYS A 115 7.33 -1.19 -26.43
N ALA A 116 7.10 -2.47 -26.73
CA ALA A 116 6.21 -2.88 -27.81
C ALA A 116 4.77 -2.40 -27.53
N ILE A 117 4.27 -2.57 -26.31
CA ILE A 117 2.89 -2.12 -25.94
C ILE A 117 2.83 -0.58 -25.90
N ALA A 118 3.80 0.07 -25.27
CA ALA A 118 3.83 1.54 -25.18
C ALA A 118 3.95 2.23 -26.55
N LYS A 119 4.47 1.53 -27.56
CA LYS A 119 4.55 2.03 -28.96
C LYS A 119 3.17 2.03 -29.64
N ILE A 120 2.25 1.16 -29.24
CA ILE A 120 0.89 1.11 -29.79
C ILE A 120 0.17 2.43 -29.49
N ASP A 121 0.08 2.79 -28.23
CA ASP A 121 -0.47 4.06 -27.74
C ASP A 121 -0.04 4.30 -26.28
N LYS A 122 0.07 5.58 -25.87
CA LYS A 122 0.34 5.92 -24.46
C LYS A 122 -0.75 5.41 -23.51
N LYS A 123 -2.01 5.30 -23.98
CA LYS A 123 -3.14 4.78 -23.23
C LYS A 123 -3.15 3.24 -23.11
N ALA A 124 -2.29 2.54 -23.87
CA ALA A 124 -2.15 1.10 -23.77
C ALA A 124 -1.54 0.65 -22.44
N VAL A 125 -0.81 1.54 -21.75
CA VAL A 125 -0.23 1.25 -20.43
C VAL A 125 -1.11 1.85 -19.34
N ILE A 126 -1.77 0.96 -18.57
CA ILE A 126 -2.63 1.31 -17.44
C ILE A 126 -1.80 1.14 -16.17
N ASP A 127 -1.44 2.25 -15.54
CA ASP A 127 -0.66 2.26 -14.30
C ASP A 127 -1.56 1.97 -13.10
N CYS A 128 -1.37 0.78 -12.53
CA CYS A 128 -1.98 0.31 -11.30
C CYS A 128 -0.97 0.26 -10.14
N SER A 129 0.00 1.16 -10.14
CA SER A 129 0.95 1.27 -9.03
C SER A 129 0.23 1.46 -7.70
N GLY A 130 0.79 0.85 -6.67
CA GLY A 130 0.26 0.95 -5.32
C GLY A 130 0.17 2.41 -4.87
N THR A 131 -0.87 2.73 -4.15
CA THR A 131 -1.06 4.06 -3.54
C THR A 131 -0.05 4.20 -2.39
N LYS A 132 0.66 5.31 -2.35
CA LYS A 132 1.60 5.59 -1.26
C LYS A 132 0.84 5.73 0.07
N ARG A 133 1.44 5.28 1.17
CA ARG A 133 0.79 5.22 2.49
C ARG A 133 0.06 6.53 2.87
N TRP A 134 0.70 7.68 2.64
CA TRP A 134 0.11 8.99 2.98
C TRP A 134 -1.05 9.42 2.09
N GLU A 135 -1.22 8.77 0.93
CA GLU A 135 -2.33 8.99 -0.01
C GLU A 135 -3.50 8.04 0.26
N LEU A 136 -3.25 6.95 1.02
CA LEU A 136 -4.26 5.92 1.30
C LEU A 136 -5.52 6.47 1.97
N PRO A 137 -5.48 7.36 2.99
CA PRO A 137 -6.70 7.90 3.57
C PRO A 137 -7.59 8.60 2.55
N ARG A 138 -7.00 9.40 1.66
CA ARG A 138 -7.73 10.04 0.56
C ARG A 138 -8.29 9.01 -0.43
N ARG A 139 -7.53 7.95 -0.70
CA ARG A 139 -7.99 6.86 -1.57
C ARG A 139 -9.16 6.11 -0.93
N VAL A 140 -9.12 5.84 0.37
CA VAL A 140 -10.21 5.24 1.15
C VAL A 140 -11.48 6.09 1.06
N GLN A 141 -11.37 7.43 1.17
CA GLN A 141 -12.51 8.33 0.99
C GLN A 141 -13.14 8.21 -0.41
N GLN A 142 -12.33 8.09 -1.46
CA GLN A 142 -12.82 7.86 -2.82
C GLN A 142 -13.49 6.49 -2.98
N MET A 143 -12.93 5.44 -2.35
CA MET A 143 -13.51 4.10 -2.39
C MET A 143 -14.85 4.03 -1.63
N ALA A 144 -14.98 4.71 -0.49
CA ALA A 144 -16.21 4.76 0.28
C ALA A 144 -17.40 5.27 -0.56
N THR A 145 -17.19 6.21 -1.48
CA THR A 145 -18.24 6.71 -2.38
C THR A 145 -18.77 5.62 -3.34
N GLN A 146 -17.96 4.64 -3.70
CA GLN A 146 -18.39 3.51 -4.53
C GLN A 146 -19.35 2.57 -3.78
N HIS A 147 -19.25 2.55 -2.44
CA HIS A 147 -20.17 1.84 -1.55
C HIS A 147 -21.34 2.69 -1.06
N GLY A 148 -21.56 3.88 -1.67
CA GLY A 148 -22.67 4.78 -1.36
C GLY A 148 -22.54 5.50 -0.01
N LYS A 149 -21.34 5.56 0.57
CA LYS A 149 -21.04 6.21 1.86
C LYS A 149 -19.96 7.26 1.71
N SER A 150 -19.90 8.18 2.66
CA SER A 150 -18.71 9.00 2.92
C SER A 150 -17.98 8.47 4.16
N ILE A 151 -16.72 8.85 4.33
CA ILE A 151 -15.92 8.49 5.51
C ILE A 151 -15.12 9.70 5.96
N SER A 152 -15.10 9.98 7.26
CA SER A 152 -14.31 11.08 7.81
C SER A 152 -12.81 10.81 7.68
N THR A 153 -11.99 11.87 7.66
CA THR A 153 -10.52 11.71 7.53
C THR A 153 -9.95 10.86 8.66
N ALA A 154 -10.40 11.10 9.90
CA ALA A 154 -9.96 10.33 11.06
C ALA A 154 -10.34 8.84 10.95
N ALA A 155 -11.56 8.54 10.47
CA ALA A 155 -12.01 7.17 10.22
C ALA A 155 -11.20 6.50 9.10
N ALA A 156 -10.88 7.23 8.02
CA ALA A 156 -10.07 6.70 6.92
C ALA A 156 -8.63 6.38 7.36
N GLU A 157 -8.02 7.24 8.17
CA GLU A 157 -6.69 7.01 8.76
C GLU A 157 -6.70 5.79 9.69
N GLU A 158 -7.71 5.65 10.55
CA GLU A 158 -7.85 4.50 11.44
C GLU A 158 -8.11 3.21 10.66
N LEU A 159 -8.91 3.25 9.59
CA LEU A 159 -9.14 2.09 8.73
C LEU A 159 -7.82 1.60 8.11
N VAL A 160 -7.00 2.51 7.55
CA VAL A 160 -5.67 2.17 7.02
C VAL A 160 -4.77 1.62 8.12
N SER A 161 -4.83 2.18 9.33
CA SER A 161 -4.06 1.70 10.48
C SER A 161 -4.45 0.29 10.92
N ARG A 162 -5.73 -0.10 10.81
CA ARG A 162 -6.24 -1.42 11.21
C ARG A 162 -6.09 -2.48 10.15
N SER A 163 -6.39 -2.14 8.89
CA SER A 163 -6.47 -3.08 7.76
C SER A 163 -5.18 -3.14 6.95
N GLY A 164 -4.26 -2.17 7.13
CA GLY A 164 -3.00 -2.08 6.40
C GLY A 164 -3.12 -1.38 5.06
N GLU A 165 -2.10 -1.57 4.20
CA GLU A 165 -1.96 -0.84 2.93
C GLU A 165 -2.57 -1.57 1.73
N ASN A 166 -3.08 -2.79 1.94
CA ASN A 166 -3.68 -3.59 0.88
C ASN A 166 -5.05 -3.01 0.49
N THR A 167 -5.14 -2.44 -0.70
CA THR A 167 -6.35 -1.75 -1.19
C THR A 167 -7.56 -2.68 -1.28
N ARG A 168 -7.37 -3.98 -1.57
CA ARG A 168 -8.46 -4.96 -1.58
C ARG A 168 -9.02 -5.21 -0.18
N MET A 169 -8.14 -5.29 0.84
CA MET A 169 -8.59 -5.40 2.25
C MET A 169 -9.34 -4.15 2.67
N LEU A 170 -8.82 -2.97 2.33
CA LEU A 170 -9.49 -1.70 2.62
C LEU A 170 -10.87 -1.61 1.95
N ASP A 171 -11.00 -2.09 0.72
CA ASP A 171 -12.26 -2.10 -0.01
C ASP A 171 -13.28 -3.07 0.62
N ASN A 172 -12.84 -4.27 0.97
CA ASN A 172 -13.68 -5.25 1.67
C ASN A 172 -14.17 -4.73 3.03
N ASP A 173 -13.31 -4.05 3.79
CA ASP A 173 -13.67 -3.47 5.08
C ASP A 173 -14.60 -2.27 4.92
N LEU A 174 -14.43 -1.46 3.87
CA LEU A 174 -15.39 -0.40 3.50
C LEU A 174 -16.74 -0.97 3.12
N ALA A 175 -16.81 -2.04 2.33
CA ALA A 175 -18.05 -2.72 1.98
C ALA A 175 -18.79 -3.23 3.24
N LYS A 176 -18.04 -3.78 4.20
CA LYS A 176 -18.56 -4.22 5.50
C LYS A 176 -19.11 -3.04 6.33
N LEU A 177 -18.34 -1.96 6.45
CA LEU A 177 -18.76 -0.75 7.15
C LEU A 177 -20.00 -0.12 6.50
N ALA A 178 -20.09 -0.11 5.18
CA ALA A 178 -21.24 0.42 4.46
C ALA A 178 -22.53 -0.32 4.76
N GLN A 179 -22.45 -1.63 5.07
CA GLN A 179 -23.59 -2.45 5.46
C GLN A 179 -23.94 -2.31 6.96
N MET A 180 -22.94 -2.06 7.82
CA MET A 180 -23.14 -2.02 9.29
C MET A 180 -23.48 -0.63 9.83
N VAL A 181 -23.20 0.42 9.08
CA VAL A 181 -23.42 1.81 9.47
C VAL A 181 -24.62 2.37 8.70
N ASP A 182 -25.71 2.67 9.39
CA ASP A 182 -26.91 3.25 8.75
C ASP A 182 -26.68 4.70 8.30
N ALA A 183 -25.89 5.46 9.05
CA ALA A 183 -25.58 6.86 8.74
C ALA A 183 -24.90 7.01 7.35
N PRO A 184 -25.09 8.12 6.64
CA PRO A 184 -24.47 8.35 5.34
C PRO A 184 -22.95 8.55 5.42
N GLN A 185 -22.42 8.86 6.61
CA GLN A 185 -21.02 9.06 6.87
C GLN A 185 -20.51 8.07 7.91
N ILE A 186 -19.40 7.41 7.61
CA ILE A 186 -18.67 6.51 8.51
C ILE A 186 -17.73 7.36 9.37
N GLU A 187 -17.86 7.24 10.69
CA GLU A 187 -17.07 7.96 11.67
C GLU A 187 -16.00 7.05 12.33
N LEU A 188 -15.06 7.68 13.05
CA LEU A 188 -13.98 6.97 13.75
C LEU A 188 -14.50 5.85 14.66
N ALA A 189 -15.55 6.15 15.43
CA ALA A 189 -16.17 5.18 16.34
C ALA A 189 -16.72 3.93 15.63
N ASP A 190 -17.20 4.08 14.39
CA ASP A 190 -17.69 2.95 13.59
C ASP A 190 -16.54 2.02 13.19
N VAL A 191 -15.41 2.60 12.76
CA VAL A 191 -14.21 1.83 12.42
C VAL A 191 -13.67 1.12 13.67
N GLU A 192 -13.59 1.82 14.81
CA GLU A 192 -13.13 1.24 16.08
C GLU A 192 -14.03 0.07 16.53
N ARG A 193 -15.31 0.16 16.28
CA ARG A 193 -16.32 -0.84 16.67
C ARG A 193 -16.34 -2.07 15.77
N TRP A 194 -16.26 -1.89 14.45
CA TRP A 194 -16.57 -2.95 13.49
C TRP A 194 -15.36 -3.56 12.80
N ILE A 195 -14.21 -2.87 12.79
CA ILE A 195 -13.01 -3.35 12.11
C ILE A 195 -12.00 -3.87 13.11
N VAL A 196 -11.79 -5.16 13.07
CA VAL A 196 -10.70 -5.81 13.84
C VAL A 196 -9.38 -5.46 13.19
N ARG A 197 -8.37 -5.14 14.00
CA ARG A 197 -7.01 -4.89 13.49
C ARG A 197 -6.40 -6.17 12.94
N THR A 198 -6.15 -6.20 11.64
CA THR A 198 -5.47 -7.30 10.93
C THR A 198 -4.07 -6.90 10.47
N ALA A 199 -3.80 -5.61 10.34
CA ALA A 199 -2.48 -5.11 9.99
C ALA A 199 -1.48 -5.34 11.13
N GLU A 200 -0.30 -5.81 10.78
CA GLU A 200 0.83 -5.78 11.71
C GLU A 200 1.14 -4.35 12.10
N VAL A 201 1.36 -4.14 13.40
CA VAL A 201 1.75 -2.82 13.90
C VAL A 201 3.09 -2.46 13.34
N GLN A 202 3.13 -1.38 12.57
CA GLN A 202 4.38 -0.88 12.08
C GLN A 202 5.08 -0.10 13.20
N PRO A 203 6.37 -0.34 13.43
CA PRO A 203 7.10 0.29 14.54
C PRO A 203 7.03 1.79 14.55
N TRP A 204 7.02 2.42 13.38
CA TRP A 204 6.89 3.89 13.29
C TRP A 204 5.53 4.40 13.75
N ASP A 205 4.44 3.62 13.68
CA ASP A 205 3.14 4.04 14.22
C ASP A 205 3.20 4.13 15.74
N PHE A 206 3.85 3.14 16.38
CA PHE A 206 4.14 3.16 17.80
C PHE A 206 5.05 4.34 18.18
N LEU A 207 6.18 4.52 17.48
CA LEU A 207 7.10 5.63 17.71
C LEU A 207 6.43 7.00 17.57
N ASN A 208 5.56 7.15 16.59
CA ASN A 208 4.82 8.38 16.35
C ASN A 208 3.82 8.65 17.47
N ALA A 209 3.11 7.63 17.98
CA ALA A 209 2.20 7.76 19.11
C ALA A 209 2.94 8.18 20.37
N VAL A 210 4.10 7.57 20.68
CA VAL A 210 4.96 7.97 21.81
C VAL A 210 5.47 9.39 21.63
N SER A 211 5.96 9.74 20.44
CA SER A 211 6.45 11.10 20.13
C SER A 211 5.33 12.16 20.24
N ALA A 212 4.12 11.79 19.87
CA ALA A 212 2.93 12.64 20.02
C ALA A 212 2.44 12.72 21.47
N ARG A 213 3.04 11.97 22.40
CA ARG A 213 2.65 11.85 23.82
C ARG A 213 1.19 11.40 23.98
N ASP A 214 0.75 10.50 23.07
CA ASP A 214 -0.56 9.87 23.10
C ASP A 214 -0.47 8.56 23.90
N MET A 215 -0.80 8.64 25.18
CA MET A 215 -0.74 7.51 26.13
C MET A 215 -1.62 6.35 25.66
N ARG A 216 -2.89 6.63 25.35
CA ARG A 216 -3.86 5.59 24.97
C ARG A 216 -3.37 4.83 23.75
N ARG A 217 -3.01 5.58 22.71
CA ARG A 217 -2.59 5.00 21.44
C ARG A 217 -1.25 4.25 21.55
N SER A 218 -0.32 4.78 22.34
CA SER A 218 0.97 4.13 22.57
C SER A 218 0.82 2.79 23.28
N LEU A 219 -0.03 2.70 24.31
CA LEU A 219 -0.27 1.46 25.04
C LEU A 219 -1.04 0.43 24.21
N GLU A 220 -2.03 0.87 23.42
CA GLU A 220 -2.75 0.02 22.48
C GLU A 220 -1.76 -0.63 21.47
N LEU A 221 -0.94 0.20 20.83
CA LEU A 221 0.02 -0.27 19.84
C LEU A 221 1.11 -1.15 20.46
N PHE A 222 1.57 -0.83 21.67
CA PHE A 222 2.51 -1.66 22.40
C PHE A 222 1.97 -3.06 22.68
N GLY A 223 0.71 -3.18 23.11
CA GLY A 223 0.06 -4.46 23.37
C GLY A 223 -0.09 -5.36 22.14
N LEU A 224 0.01 -4.78 20.93
CA LEU A 224 -0.06 -5.48 19.65
C LEU A 224 1.32 -5.85 19.09
N LEU A 225 2.41 -5.38 19.71
CA LEU A 225 3.77 -5.71 19.26
C LEU A 225 4.14 -7.14 19.67
N PRO A 226 4.67 -7.97 18.76
CA PRO A 226 5.13 -9.30 19.11
C PRO A 226 6.38 -9.22 20.00
N ALA A 227 6.50 -10.12 20.99
CA ALA A 227 7.61 -10.13 21.96
C ALA A 227 9.00 -10.15 21.28
N LYS A 228 9.13 -10.86 20.15
CA LYS A 228 10.37 -10.90 19.35
C LYS A 228 10.81 -9.53 18.83
N SER A 229 9.95 -8.52 18.83
CA SER A 229 10.24 -7.16 18.33
C SER A 229 10.68 -6.19 19.42
N TYR A 230 10.67 -6.58 20.70
CA TYR A 230 10.91 -5.66 21.81
C TYR A 230 12.31 -5.04 21.79
N VAL A 231 13.36 -5.82 21.50
CA VAL A 231 14.73 -5.30 21.38
C VAL A 231 14.84 -4.27 20.25
N TRP A 232 14.23 -4.57 19.12
CA TRP A 232 14.21 -3.66 17.98
C TRP A 232 13.39 -2.39 18.26
N THR A 233 12.21 -2.55 18.84
CA THR A 233 11.34 -1.41 19.24
C THR A 233 12.04 -0.50 20.25
N TYR A 234 12.75 -1.07 21.23
CA TYR A 234 13.60 -0.33 22.16
C TYR A 234 14.66 0.49 21.43
N THR A 235 15.42 -0.15 20.53
CA THR A 235 16.47 0.52 19.75
C THR A 235 15.92 1.70 18.94
N LEU A 236 14.79 1.49 18.28
CA LEU A 236 14.14 2.55 17.50
C LEU A 236 13.62 3.69 18.38
N LEU A 237 13.07 3.38 19.56
CA LEU A 237 12.57 4.39 20.49
C LEU A 237 13.72 5.22 21.07
N CYS A 238 14.84 4.61 21.42
CA CYS A 238 16.06 5.33 21.82
C CYS A 238 16.55 6.29 20.71
N GLY A 239 16.54 5.81 19.46
CA GLY A 239 16.83 6.65 18.29
C GLY A 239 15.88 7.85 18.20
N ARG A 240 14.57 7.60 18.30
CA ARG A 240 13.56 8.66 18.26
C ARG A 240 13.72 9.69 19.39
N ILE A 241 14.02 9.27 20.60
CA ILE A 241 14.26 10.20 21.72
C ILE A 241 15.47 11.10 21.41
N ARG A 242 16.56 10.56 20.88
CA ARG A 242 17.72 11.35 20.44
C ARG A 242 17.36 12.36 19.35
N GLU A 243 16.56 11.96 18.36
CA GLU A 243 16.04 12.85 17.32
C GLU A 243 15.22 14.01 17.92
N LEU A 244 14.37 13.71 18.93
CA LEU A 244 13.57 14.73 19.62
C LEU A 244 14.44 15.67 20.48
N ILE A 245 15.52 15.18 21.10
CA ILE A 245 16.50 16.03 21.80
C ILE A 245 17.16 17.02 20.84
N VAL A 246 17.62 16.54 19.68
CA VAL A 246 18.21 17.40 18.65
C VAL A 246 17.17 18.41 18.14
N ALA A 247 15.96 17.96 17.85
CA ALA A 247 14.88 18.83 17.39
C ALA A 247 14.57 19.94 18.44
N LYS A 248 14.52 19.57 19.71
CA LYS A 248 14.31 20.51 20.84
C LYS A 248 15.42 21.53 20.96
N ALA A 249 16.68 21.08 20.83
CA ALA A 249 17.86 21.98 20.91
C ALA A 249 17.90 22.95 19.72
N LEU A 250 17.59 22.50 18.51
CA LEU A 250 17.54 23.36 17.33
C LEU A 250 16.34 24.32 17.37
N ASP A 251 15.19 23.90 17.87
CA ASP A 251 14.01 24.75 18.03
C ASP A 251 14.31 25.89 19.01
N ALA A 252 14.98 25.60 20.12
CA ALA A 252 15.40 26.61 21.12
C ALA A 252 16.41 27.66 20.56
N ARG A 253 17.17 27.30 19.53
CA ARG A 253 18.12 28.18 18.83
C ARG A 253 17.52 28.89 17.61
N GLY A 254 16.25 28.62 17.28
CA GLY A 254 15.62 29.14 16.06
C GLY A 254 16.10 28.47 14.76
N GLN A 255 16.84 27.36 14.87
CA GLN A 255 17.45 26.61 13.76
C GLN A 255 16.66 25.38 13.34
N GLY A 256 15.36 25.33 13.62
CA GLY A 256 14.52 24.16 13.31
C GLY A 256 14.50 23.73 11.84
N ARG A 257 14.85 24.65 10.91
CA ARG A 257 14.96 24.34 9.47
C ARG A 257 16.16 23.48 9.10
N GLU A 258 17.14 23.36 9.97
CA GLU A 258 18.38 22.59 9.76
C GLU A 258 18.26 21.14 10.28
N LEU A 259 17.07 20.75 10.77
CA LEU A 259 16.85 19.47 11.44
C LEU A 259 17.12 18.26 10.55
N ASP A 260 16.64 18.28 9.32
CA ASP A 260 16.84 17.20 8.35
C ASP A 260 18.32 17.02 7.98
N ALA A 261 19.02 18.13 7.72
CA ALA A 261 20.46 18.13 7.44
C ALA A 261 21.28 17.66 8.65
N THR A 262 20.92 18.12 9.87
CA THR A 262 21.62 17.76 11.12
C THR A 262 21.47 16.28 11.42
N LEU A 263 20.26 15.73 11.26
CA LEU A 263 19.97 14.31 11.50
C LEU A 263 20.34 13.41 10.32
N LYS A 264 20.69 13.99 9.16
CA LYS A 264 20.92 13.26 7.89
C LYS A 264 19.71 12.41 7.48
N LEU A 265 18.52 12.93 7.73
CA LEU A 265 17.25 12.28 7.39
C LEU A 265 16.55 13.05 6.26
N GLN A 266 15.64 12.38 5.57
CA GLN A 266 14.84 13.05 4.54
C GLN A 266 13.82 14.01 5.19
N PRO A 267 13.50 15.17 4.57
CA PRO A 267 12.58 16.17 5.12
C PRO A 267 11.22 15.60 5.56
N TRP A 268 10.69 14.61 4.84
CA TRP A 268 9.42 13.96 5.19
C TRP A 268 9.50 13.12 6.48
N GLN A 269 10.66 12.59 6.83
CA GLN A 269 10.87 11.80 8.05
C GLN A 269 10.82 12.67 9.31
N VAL A 270 11.32 13.90 9.22
CA VAL A 270 11.41 14.85 10.35
C VAL A 270 10.25 15.84 10.42
N LYS A 271 9.29 15.75 9.50
CA LYS A 271 8.16 16.68 9.33
C LYS A 271 7.46 17.07 10.66
N ASN A 272 7.29 16.12 11.56
CA ASN A 272 6.55 16.31 12.81
C ASN A 272 7.46 16.47 14.04
N HIS A 273 8.78 16.29 13.91
CA HIS A 273 9.68 16.21 15.05
C HIS A 273 9.70 17.49 15.90
N LEU A 274 9.69 18.67 15.29
CA LEU A 274 9.61 19.95 16.03
C LEU A 274 8.31 20.04 16.83
N THR A 275 7.19 19.69 16.24
CA THR A 275 5.88 19.69 16.93
C THR A 275 5.84 18.70 18.09
N TRP A 276 6.44 17.53 17.90
CA TRP A 276 6.53 16.51 18.95
C TRP A 276 7.52 16.94 20.06
N ALA A 277 8.68 17.45 19.71
CA ALA A 277 9.70 17.89 20.67
C ALA A 277 9.18 19.00 21.60
N ARG A 278 8.26 19.84 21.13
CA ARG A 278 7.63 20.89 21.95
C ARG A 278 6.73 20.33 23.05
N ARG A 279 6.27 19.09 22.95
CA ARG A 279 5.43 18.41 23.95
C ARG A 279 6.21 17.90 25.17
N PHE A 280 7.52 17.95 25.11
CA PHE A 280 8.44 17.50 26.15
C PHE A 280 9.35 18.64 26.59
N SER A 281 9.77 18.64 27.84
CA SER A 281 10.92 19.43 28.28
C SER A 281 12.23 18.74 27.89
N MET A 282 13.34 19.48 27.88
CA MET A 282 14.67 18.87 27.66
C MET A 282 15.01 17.85 28.75
N ALA A 283 14.68 18.19 30.01
CA ALA A 283 14.91 17.29 31.15
C ALA A 283 14.14 15.98 31.02
N GLU A 284 12.86 16.01 30.57
CA GLU A 284 12.06 14.78 30.33
C GLU A 284 12.69 13.90 29.25
N LEU A 285 13.18 14.49 28.15
CA LEU A 285 13.82 13.72 27.07
C LEU A 285 15.15 13.10 27.50
N VAL A 286 15.95 13.84 28.30
CA VAL A 286 17.21 13.32 28.86
C VAL A 286 16.92 12.17 29.84
N ALA A 287 16.02 12.39 30.79
CA ALA A 287 15.61 11.36 31.75
C ALA A 287 15.04 10.09 31.05
N ALA A 288 14.30 10.28 29.97
CA ALA A 288 13.80 9.17 29.14
C ALA A 288 14.97 8.36 28.53
N LEU A 289 16.03 9.03 28.09
CA LEU A 289 17.19 8.36 27.52
C LEU A 289 18.06 7.69 28.60
N GLU A 290 18.18 8.30 29.78
CA GLU A 290 18.87 7.70 30.93
C GLU A 290 18.17 6.43 31.42
N GLY A 291 16.84 6.47 31.53
CA GLY A 291 16.02 5.29 31.89
C GLY A 291 16.08 4.14 30.88
N ALA A 292 16.57 4.38 29.68
CA ALA A 292 16.75 3.35 28.66
C ALA A 292 17.80 2.29 29.08
N VAL A 293 18.76 2.64 29.93
CA VAL A 293 19.82 1.72 30.41
C VAL A 293 19.22 0.54 31.18
N ASP A 294 18.28 0.82 32.08
CA ASP A 294 17.62 -0.21 32.88
C ASP A 294 16.80 -1.17 32.01
N VAL A 295 16.16 -0.63 30.98
CA VAL A 295 15.41 -1.44 29.98
C VAL A 295 16.37 -2.33 29.19
N GLU A 296 17.51 -1.82 28.77
CA GLU A 296 18.50 -2.62 28.04
C GLU A 296 19.00 -3.79 28.88
N LEU A 297 19.27 -3.57 30.16
CA LEU A 297 19.66 -4.61 31.09
C LEU A 297 18.56 -5.68 31.25
N ALA A 298 17.31 -5.26 31.36
CA ALA A 298 16.17 -6.18 31.44
C ALA A 298 15.98 -6.98 30.15
N LEU A 299 16.15 -6.37 28.98
CA LEU A 299 16.04 -7.02 27.67
C LEU A 299 17.15 -8.05 27.42
N LYS A 300 18.34 -7.86 28.00
CA LYS A 300 19.48 -8.78 27.90
C LYS A 300 19.53 -9.84 28.99
N GLY A 301 18.78 -9.64 30.07
CA GLY A 301 18.74 -10.52 31.22
C GLY A 301 17.56 -11.50 31.22
N SER A 302 17.34 -12.13 32.37
CA SER A 302 16.18 -13.00 32.63
C SER A 302 14.96 -12.25 33.21
N ALA A 303 15.03 -10.93 33.31
CA ALA A 303 13.94 -10.10 33.83
C ALA A 303 12.78 -10.02 32.84
N ASP A 304 11.60 -9.69 33.34
CA ASP A 304 10.40 -9.47 32.52
C ASP A 304 10.60 -8.23 31.61
N SER A 305 11.10 -8.49 30.42
CA SER A 305 11.43 -7.47 29.41
C SER A 305 10.21 -6.69 28.94
N GLN A 306 9.03 -7.30 28.95
CA GLN A 306 7.77 -6.63 28.58
C GLN A 306 7.40 -5.57 29.60
N ASN A 307 7.42 -5.91 30.87
CA ASN A 307 7.08 -4.97 31.96
C ASN A 307 8.10 -3.84 32.08
N ALA A 308 9.40 -4.15 31.93
CA ALA A 308 10.44 -3.12 31.93
C ALA A 308 10.23 -2.09 30.81
N LEU A 309 9.97 -2.56 29.60
CA LEU A 309 9.72 -1.70 28.43
C LEU A 309 8.40 -0.90 28.61
N LEU A 310 7.35 -1.55 29.10
CA LEU A 310 6.06 -0.92 29.35
C LEU A 310 6.17 0.20 30.39
N LEU A 311 6.87 -0.03 31.50
CA LEU A 311 7.11 0.93 32.56
C LEU A 311 7.88 2.16 32.03
N TRP A 312 8.94 1.90 31.26
CA TRP A 312 9.73 2.97 30.63
C TRP A 312 8.89 3.82 29.68
N ILE A 313 8.10 3.21 28.79
CA ILE A 313 7.19 3.91 27.88
C ILE A 313 6.19 4.76 28.67
N THR A 314 5.62 4.20 29.75
CA THR A 314 4.64 4.90 30.58
C THR A 314 5.29 6.12 31.26
N ASN A 315 6.53 6.00 31.73
CA ASN A 315 7.28 7.11 32.32
C ASN A 315 7.57 8.23 31.30
N ILE A 316 7.92 7.90 30.05
CA ILE A 316 8.09 8.86 28.95
C ILE A 316 6.79 9.63 28.68
N LEU A 317 5.65 8.95 28.72
CA LEU A 317 4.36 9.51 28.36
C LEU A 317 3.72 10.33 29.51
N ARG A 318 4.11 10.06 30.75
CA ARG A 318 3.62 10.78 31.94
C ARG A 318 4.13 12.23 31.90
N LYS A 319 3.20 13.18 32.06
CA LYS A 319 3.56 14.59 32.24
C LYS A 319 4.14 14.78 33.63
N SER A 320 5.33 15.36 33.70
CA SER A 320 5.94 15.81 34.95
C SER A 320 5.22 17.05 35.44
#